data_7a1dae5cbd95b35e6fa033cfa30235da
#
_entry.id   7a1dae5cbd95b35e6fa033cfa30235da
#
_cell.length_a   1.000
_cell.length_b   1.000
_cell.length_c   1.000
_cell.angle_alpha   90.00
_cell.angle_beta   90.00
_cell.angle_gamma   90.00
#
_symmetry.space_group_name_H-M   'P 1'
#
loop_
_entity.id
_entity.type
_entity.pdbx_description
1 polymer ?
#
loop_
_entity_poly.entity_id
_entity_poly.type
_entity_poly.pdbx_seq_one_letter_code
_entity_poly.pdbx_strand_id
1 'polypeptide(L)'
;MSPVHGRGPVFYASLSCAAGTLKGRGTSGAGERHRLVSALWAHLAAVESPLWKNGQSSNRAVSPIQVVRGPLGRPHLLLGDVRGPAISFSEEGGNLWAALCGDESDIGIDAAGSDEFHEEYPFHRVFHPQELQHALRLTGGDLEKASALLWSVKEAVVKALGCAFHLVDPRQINVYPAAGGNGGVTFPVGLSGKALERFPIAAGRSLWVRSLPRRKMWFSIALFNRQPGRTDGWRRFMPNPSYRQKVDP
;
A
#
# COMPACT_ATOMS: atom_id res chain seq x y z
N MET A 1 -3.82 -16.87 -26.99
CA MET A 1 -3.97 -15.63 -26.17
C MET A 1 -2.62 -15.35 -25.55
N SER A 2 -1.93 -14.32 -26.00
CA SER A 2 -0.59 -13.96 -25.52
C SER A 2 -0.66 -13.48 -24.08
N PRO A 3 0.25 -13.88 -23.17
CA PRO A 3 0.29 -13.36 -21.81
C PRO A 3 0.56 -11.86 -21.87
N VAL A 4 -0.26 -11.10 -21.17
CA VAL A 4 -0.09 -9.66 -21.02
C VAL A 4 1.24 -9.40 -20.29
N HIS A 5 2.23 -8.94 -21.03
CA HIS A 5 3.58 -8.67 -20.57
C HIS A 5 3.58 -7.63 -19.45
N GLY A 6 4.26 -7.94 -18.36
CA GLY A 6 5.01 -6.96 -17.58
C GLY A 6 4.32 -6.34 -16.38
N ARG A 7 3.56 -7.09 -15.58
CA ARG A 7 3.11 -6.58 -14.26
C ARG A 7 3.49 -7.57 -13.18
N GLY A 8 4.47 -7.18 -12.40
CA GLY A 8 4.88 -7.97 -11.25
C GLY A 8 3.76 -8.04 -10.20
N PRO A 9 3.66 -9.15 -9.48
CA PRO A 9 2.68 -9.33 -8.42
C PRO A 9 2.97 -8.37 -7.26
N VAL A 10 1.90 -8.06 -6.50
CA VAL A 10 2.02 -7.39 -5.21
C VAL A 10 1.96 -8.44 -4.13
N PHE A 11 2.98 -8.50 -3.30
CA PHE A 11 3.04 -9.35 -2.11
C PHE A 11 2.94 -8.50 -0.86
N TYR A 12 2.16 -8.94 0.10
CA TYR A 12 2.08 -8.32 1.41
C TYR A 12 2.00 -9.38 2.50
N ALA A 13 2.50 -9.04 3.67
CA ALA A 13 2.43 -9.87 4.86
C ALA A 13 2.40 -9.00 6.12
N SER A 14 2.02 -9.60 7.23
CA SER A 14 2.11 -8.99 8.56
C SER A 14 2.88 -9.86 9.53
N LEU A 15 3.46 -9.21 10.52
CA LEU A 15 4.13 -9.82 11.66
C LEU A 15 3.52 -9.24 12.93
N SER A 16 3.00 -10.11 13.81
CA SER A 16 2.57 -9.67 15.14
C SER A 16 3.78 -9.35 15.99
N CYS A 17 3.81 -8.16 16.55
CA CYS A 17 4.89 -7.68 17.39
C CYS A 17 4.45 -7.71 18.85
N ALA A 18 5.38 -8.04 19.75
CA ALA A 18 5.11 -8.01 21.19
C ALA A 18 4.71 -6.58 21.61
N ALA A 19 3.78 -6.49 22.56
CA ALA A 19 3.30 -5.21 23.09
C ALA A 19 4.51 -4.35 23.55
N GLY A 20 4.60 -3.13 23.02
CA GLY A 20 5.71 -2.22 23.32
C GLY A 20 6.84 -2.16 22.31
N THR A 21 6.99 -3.17 21.43
CA THR A 21 8.09 -3.23 20.45
C THR A 21 7.99 -2.14 19.38
N LEU A 22 6.77 -1.72 19.02
CA LEU A 22 6.52 -0.75 17.94
C LEU A 22 6.58 0.71 18.40
N LYS A 23 6.35 1.01 19.70
CA LYS A 23 6.31 2.39 20.22
C LYS A 23 7.68 3.02 20.50
N GLY A 24 8.77 2.24 20.40
CA GLY A 24 10.13 2.75 20.61
C GLY A 24 10.76 3.23 19.30
N ARG A 25 11.32 4.46 19.28
CA ARG A 25 12.25 4.91 18.22
C ARG A 25 13.57 4.09 18.18
N GLY A 26 13.58 2.91 18.81
CA GLY A 26 14.75 2.06 19.01
C GLY A 26 14.95 1.00 17.93
N THR A 27 16.08 0.33 18.00
CA THR A 27 16.59 -0.71 17.09
C THR A 27 15.70 -1.96 16.96
N SER A 28 14.76 -2.18 17.88
CA SER A 28 13.86 -3.34 17.91
C SER A 28 13.01 -3.47 16.63
N GLY A 29 12.36 -2.40 16.20
CA GLY A 29 11.52 -2.43 14.99
C GLY A 29 12.29 -2.58 13.66
N ALA A 30 13.62 -2.41 13.65
CA ALA A 30 14.42 -2.62 12.46
C ALA A 30 14.60 -4.11 12.15
N GLY A 31 14.73 -4.95 13.18
CA GLY A 31 14.85 -6.40 13.04
C GLY A 31 13.57 -7.03 12.48
N GLU A 32 12.40 -6.64 12.99
CA GLU A 32 11.11 -7.13 12.50
C GLU A 32 10.86 -6.71 11.06
N ARG A 33 11.14 -5.46 10.71
CA ARG A 33 11.04 -4.97 9.33
C ARG A 33 11.95 -5.76 8.40
N HIS A 34 13.19 -6.01 8.81
CA HIS A 34 14.14 -6.80 8.01
C HIS A 34 13.65 -8.24 7.81
N ARG A 35 13.17 -8.91 8.86
CA ARG A 35 12.62 -10.27 8.78
C ARG A 35 11.43 -10.34 7.81
N LEU A 36 10.49 -9.40 7.94
CA LEU A 36 9.30 -9.35 7.11
C LEU A 36 9.64 -9.11 5.64
N VAL A 37 10.56 -8.18 5.37
CA VAL A 37 11.04 -7.88 4.02
C VAL A 37 11.79 -9.06 3.41
N SER A 38 12.64 -9.73 4.18
CA SER A 38 13.37 -10.91 3.72
C SER A 38 12.43 -12.04 3.30
N ALA A 39 11.37 -12.28 4.08
CA ALA A 39 10.35 -13.27 3.74
C ALA A 39 9.58 -12.90 2.46
N LEU A 40 9.16 -11.64 2.33
CA LEU A 40 8.49 -11.14 1.14
C LEU A 40 9.38 -11.20 -0.10
N TRP A 41 10.66 -10.84 0.04
CA TRP A 41 11.63 -10.92 -1.04
C TRP A 41 11.88 -12.36 -1.50
N ALA A 42 12.06 -13.29 -0.56
CA ALA A 42 12.23 -14.70 -0.88
C ALA A 42 11.02 -15.24 -1.67
N HIS A 43 9.81 -14.84 -1.27
CA HIS A 43 8.60 -15.21 -1.98
C HIS A 43 8.50 -14.59 -3.38
N LEU A 44 8.83 -13.30 -3.52
CA LEU A 44 8.88 -12.60 -4.81
C LEU A 44 9.91 -13.24 -5.76
N ALA A 45 11.08 -13.60 -5.23
CA ALA A 45 12.14 -14.23 -6.01
C ALA A 45 11.76 -15.64 -6.47
N ALA A 46 10.99 -16.39 -5.66
CA ALA A 46 10.49 -17.71 -6.00
C ALA A 46 9.40 -17.67 -7.06
N VAL A 47 8.55 -16.64 -7.03
CA VAL A 47 7.53 -16.37 -8.06
C VAL A 47 8.21 -15.58 -9.18
N GLU A 48 8.90 -16.26 -10.04
CA GLU A 48 9.67 -15.73 -11.17
C GLU A 48 9.05 -14.47 -11.82
N SER A 49 9.43 -13.30 -11.39
CA SER A 49 9.08 -12.07 -12.10
C SER A 49 10.05 -11.87 -13.27
N PRO A 50 9.57 -11.79 -14.52
CA PRO A 50 10.42 -11.55 -15.69
C PRO A 50 11.26 -10.26 -15.57
N LEU A 51 10.75 -9.26 -14.85
CA LEU A 51 11.43 -7.98 -14.62
C LEU A 51 12.73 -8.13 -13.83
N TRP A 52 12.83 -9.15 -13.00
CA TRP A 52 14.00 -9.39 -12.14
C TRP A 52 14.94 -10.45 -12.71
N LYS A 53 14.51 -11.19 -13.76
CA LYS A 53 15.34 -12.18 -14.46
C LYS A 53 16.28 -11.56 -15.49
N ASN A 54 15.84 -10.52 -16.20
CA ASN A 54 16.56 -9.99 -17.36
C ASN A 54 17.77 -9.11 -17.04
N GLY A 55 18.11 -8.92 -15.80
CA GLY A 55 19.15 -7.96 -15.45
C GLY A 55 20.43 -8.52 -14.84
N GLN A 56 20.44 -9.68 -14.22
CA GLN A 56 21.66 -10.24 -13.61
C GLN A 56 21.44 -11.67 -13.09
N SER A 57 22.50 -12.44 -13.23
CA SER A 57 22.76 -13.81 -12.85
C SER A 57 22.21 -14.28 -11.49
N SER A 58 22.17 -15.60 -11.35
CA SER A 58 21.79 -16.45 -10.22
C SER A 58 22.25 -16.04 -8.80
N ASN A 59 23.10 -15.03 -8.66
CA ASN A 59 23.65 -14.58 -7.37
C ASN A 59 22.78 -13.56 -6.61
N ARG A 60 21.66 -13.09 -7.14
CA ARG A 60 20.82 -12.07 -6.46
C ARG A 60 20.06 -12.58 -5.24
N ALA A 61 19.78 -13.87 -5.17
CA ALA A 61 19.15 -14.46 -3.98
C ALA A 61 20.04 -14.40 -2.73
N VAL A 62 21.34 -14.16 -2.92
CA VAL A 62 22.34 -14.15 -1.84
C VAL A 62 22.80 -12.73 -1.46
N SER A 63 22.40 -11.71 -2.23
CA SER A 63 22.78 -10.32 -1.90
C SER A 63 22.11 -9.86 -0.60
N PRO A 64 22.85 -9.17 0.29
CA PRO A 64 22.29 -8.67 1.53
C PRO A 64 21.15 -7.68 1.22
N ILE A 65 20.02 -7.93 1.86
CA ILE A 65 18.84 -7.07 1.75
C ILE A 65 18.96 -5.96 2.78
N GLN A 66 18.84 -4.74 2.36
CA GLN A 66 18.82 -3.58 3.24
C GLN A 66 17.60 -2.70 2.99
N VAL A 67 16.98 -2.24 4.08
CA VAL A 67 15.93 -1.22 4.03
C VAL A 67 16.56 0.09 4.47
N VAL A 68 16.71 1.01 3.52
CA VAL A 68 17.23 2.35 3.77
C VAL A 68 16.11 3.38 3.71
N ARG A 69 16.29 4.49 4.42
CA ARG A 69 15.34 5.60 4.37
C ARG A 69 15.84 6.64 3.38
N GLY A 70 15.00 6.96 2.42
CA GLY A 70 15.20 8.08 1.50
C GLY A 70 14.72 9.42 2.05
N PRO A 71 14.71 10.45 1.21
CA PRO A 71 14.11 11.74 1.54
C PRO A 71 12.67 11.55 2.06
N LEU A 72 12.27 12.37 3.02
CA LEU A 72 10.95 12.31 3.64
C LEU A 72 10.63 10.98 4.36
N GLY A 73 11.65 10.17 4.67
CA GLY A 73 11.50 8.92 5.40
C GLY A 73 10.97 7.75 4.57
N ARG A 74 10.78 7.90 3.26
CA ARG A 74 10.33 6.82 2.37
C ARG A 74 11.29 5.63 2.43
N PRO A 75 10.80 4.40 2.69
CA PRO A 75 11.65 3.23 2.67
C PRO A 75 12.03 2.86 1.23
N HIS A 76 13.27 2.41 1.06
CA HIS A 76 13.79 1.85 -0.18
C HIS A 76 14.47 0.52 0.12
N LEU A 77 14.27 -0.45 -0.75
CA LEU A 77 14.95 -1.73 -0.70
C LEU A 77 16.24 -1.64 -1.53
N LEU A 78 17.34 -2.07 -0.95
CA LEU A 78 18.61 -2.29 -1.64
C LEU A 78 18.95 -3.78 -1.61
N LEU A 79 19.41 -4.27 -2.75
CA LEU A 79 19.92 -5.62 -2.97
C LEU A 79 21.40 -5.49 -3.33
N GLY A 80 22.27 -5.49 -2.33
CA GLY A 80 23.63 -4.94 -2.49
C GLY A 80 23.52 -3.44 -2.82
N ASP A 81 24.17 -3.03 -3.92
CA ASP A 81 24.15 -1.63 -4.40
C ASP A 81 23.01 -1.32 -5.38
N VAL A 82 22.16 -2.28 -5.68
CA VAL A 82 21.09 -2.13 -6.65
C VAL A 82 19.77 -1.83 -5.96
N ARG A 83 19.03 -0.84 -6.46
CA ARG A 83 17.67 -0.56 -5.98
C ARG A 83 16.75 -1.73 -6.27
N GLY A 84 16.14 -2.25 -5.22
CA GLY A 84 15.13 -3.29 -5.28
C GLY A 84 13.73 -2.76 -5.62
N PRO A 85 12.71 -3.65 -5.55
CA PRO A 85 11.32 -3.30 -5.75
C PRO A 85 10.83 -2.25 -4.75
N ALA A 86 9.73 -1.59 -5.10
CA ALA A 86 9.10 -0.64 -4.21
C ALA A 86 8.54 -1.35 -2.98
N ILE A 87 8.75 -0.75 -1.82
CA ILE A 87 8.34 -1.27 -0.52
C ILE A 87 7.59 -0.21 0.29
N SER A 88 6.61 -0.63 1.06
CA SER A 88 5.89 0.22 2.01
C SER A 88 5.59 -0.54 3.30
N PHE A 89 5.46 0.20 4.40
CA PHE A 89 5.14 -0.34 5.73
C PHE A 89 3.95 0.40 6.34
N SER A 90 3.22 -0.31 7.20
CA SER A 90 2.25 0.26 8.13
C SER A 90 2.28 -0.50 9.45
N GLU A 91 1.86 0.15 10.52
CA GLU A 91 1.79 -0.43 11.86
C GLU A 91 0.41 -0.16 12.43
N GLU A 92 -0.32 -1.22 12.80
CA GLU A 92 -1.66 -1.11 13.34
C GLU A 92 -2.00 -2.34 14.20
N GLY A 93 -2.69 -2.10 15.33
CA GLY A 93 -3.19 -3.15 16.20
C GLY A 93 -2.12 -4.13 16.69
N GLY A 94 -0.88 -3.66 16.93
CA GLY A 94 0.25 -4.49 17.33
C GLY A 94 0.86 -5.32 16.20
N ASN A 95 0.46 -5.07 14.95
CA ASN A 95 1.03 -5.75 13.79
C ASN A 95 1.84 -4.78 12.95
N LEU A 96 2.98 -5.26 12.46
CA LEU A 96 3.77 -4.62 11.41
C LEU A 96 3.35 -5.23 10.07
N TRP A 97 2.95 -4.39 9.15
CA TRP A 97 2.58 -4.75 7.77
C TRP A 97 3.68 -4.30 6.82
N ALA A 98 3.96 -5.10 5.81
CA ALA A 98 4.83 -4.71 4.69
C ALA A 98 4.25 -5.19 3.38
N ALA A 99 4.52 -4.45 2.30
CA ALA A 99 4.21 -4.88 0.95
C ALA A 99 5.35 -4.54 -0.01
N LEU A 100 5.57 -5.45 -0.98
CA LEU A 100 6.48 -5.30 -2.10
C LEU A 100 5.70 -5.30 -3.40
N CYS A 101 6.11 -4.46 -4.35
CA CYS A 101 5.59 -4.47 -5.70
C CYS A 101 6.66 -4.98 -6.67
N GLY A 102 6.38 -6.09 -7.35
CA GLY A 102 7.32 -6.75 -8.27
C GLY A 102 7.52 -6.06 -9.62
N ASP A 103 6.97 -4.86 -9.83
CA ASP A 103 7.18 -4.06 -11.04
C ASP A 103 7.71 -2.65 -10.72
N GLU A 104 7.78 -1.80 -11.74
CA GLU A 104 8.25 -0.41 -11.61
C GLU A 104 7.24 0.56 -10.96
N SER A 105 6.13 0.07 -10.41
CA SER A 105 5.16 0.91 -9.71
C SER A 105 5.66 1.30 -8.34
N ASP A 106 5.29 2.50 -7.90
CA ASP A 106 5.37 2.88 -6.51
C ASP A 106 4.23 2.23 -5.73
N ILE A 107 4.52 1.80 -4.51
CA ILE A 107 3.54 1.20 -3.60
C ILE A 107 3.44 2.00 -2.32
N GLY A 108 2.23 2.12 -1.79
CA GLY A 108 1.96 2.58 -0.44
C GLY A 108 0.94 1.65 0.22
N ILE A 109 1.14 1.36 1.49
CA ILE A 109 0.16 0.61 2.27
C ILE A 109 -0.18 1.35 3.54
N ASP A 110 -1.41 1.15 3.98
CA ASP A 110 -1.83 1.59 5.30
C ASP A 110 -2.85 0.65 5.91
N ALA A 111 -2.78 0.55 7.23
CA ALA A 111 -3.73 -0.18 8.06
C ALA A 111 -4.28 0.79 9.09
N ALA A 112 -5.61 0.93 9.17
CA ALA A 112 -6.29 1.83 10.11
C ALA A 112 -7.36 1.09 10.89
N GLY A 113 -7.31 1.16 12.21
CA GLY A 113 -8.31 0.65 13.14
C GLY A 113 -9.53 1.54 13.20
N SER A 114 -10.72 0.97 13.38
CA SER A 114 -11.95 1.75 13.51
C SER A 114 -12.02 2.50 14.84
N ASP A 115 -11.31 2.05 15.87
CA ASP A 115 -11.27 2.62 17.20
C ASP A 115 -10.48 3.94 17.30
N GLU A 116 -9.83 4.37 16.21
CA GLU A 116 -9.17 5.67 16.11
C GLU A 116 -10.15 6.82 15.77
N PHE A 117 -11.39 6.52 15.34
CA PHE A 117 -12.33 7.47 14.77
C PHE A 117 -13.58 7.63 15.64
N HIS A 118 -13.46 8.42 16.72
CA HIS A 118 -14.56 8.73 17.63
C HIS A 118 -15.38 9.95 17.16
N GLU A 119 -16.52 10.22 17.80
CA GLU A 119 -17.43 11.33 17.43
C GLU A 119 -16.76 12.70 17.36
N GLU A 120 -15.73 12.95 18.17
CA GLU A 120 -14.96 14.20 18.18
C GLU A 120 -13.94 14.33 17.03
N TYR A 121 -13.75 13.27 16.22
CA TYR A 121 -12.82 13.30 15.10
C TYR A 121 -13.26 14.34 14.06
N PRO A 122 -12.34 15.17 13.54
CA PRO A 122 -12.70 16.25 12.62
C PRO A 122 -12.98 15.76 11.19
N PHE A 123 -13.98 14.91 11.01
CA PHE A 123 -14.31 14.24 9.73
C PHE A 123 -14.39 15.22 8.56
N HIS A 124 -15.00 16.40 8.76
CA HIS A 124 -15.15 17.43 7.74
C HIS A 124 -13.86 18.07 7.26
N ARG A 125 -12.77 17.96 8.04
CA ARG A 125 -11.43 18.45 7.66
C ARG A 125 -10.66 17.43 6.84
N VAL A 126 -11.05 16.17 6.91
CA VAL A 126 -10.30 15.04 6.34
C VAL A 126 -11.01 14.44 5.14
N PHE A 127 -12.34 14.33 5.21
CA PHE A 127 -13.15 13.64 4.21
C PHE A 127 -14.10 14.60 3.50
N HIS A 128 -14.31 14.37 2.20
CA HIS A 128 -15.41 15.01 1.49
C HIS A 128 -16.73 14.32 1.86
N PRO A 129 -17.84 15.08 1.98
CA PRO A 129 -19.13 14.49 2.35
C PRO A 129 -19.58 13.35 1.44
N GLN A 130 -19.31 13.45 0.14
CA GLN A 130 -19.68 12.44 -0.84
C GLN A 130 -18.88 11.14 -0.70
N GLU A 131 -17.56 11.22 -0.42
CA GLU A 131 -16.74 10.03 -0.19
C GLU A 131 -17.11 9.34 1.13
N LEU A 132 -17.39 10.13 2.19
CA LEU A 132 -17.84 9.60 3.48
C LEU A 132 -19.19 8.89 3.33
N GLN A 133 -20.15 9.51 2.64
CA GLN A 133 -21.43 8.89 2.36
C GLN A 133 -21.30 7.58 1.57
N HIS A 134 -20.38 7.53 0.61
CA HIS A 134 -20.11 6.30 -0.13
C HIS A 134 -19.51 5.22 0.76
N ALA A 135 -18.53 5.57 1.60
CA ALA A 135 -17.91 4.65 2.53
C ALA A 135 -18.90 4.11 3.57
N LEU A 136 -19.81 4.96 4.08
CA LEU A 136 -20.90 4.54 4.97
C LEU A 136 -21.77 3.44 4.33
N ARG A 137 -22.11 3.57 3.06
CA ARG A 137 -22.86 2.50 2.35
C ARG A 137 -22.09 1.19 2.28
N LEU A 138 -20.75 1.26 2.10
CA LEU A 138 -19.89 0.06 2.04
C LEU A 138 -19.70 -0.61 3.39
N THR A 139 -19.85 0.14 4.49
CA THR A 139 -19.61 -0.35 5.86
C THR A 139 -20.90 -0.58 6.66
N GLY A 140 -22.07 -0.55 5.98
CA GLY A 140 -23.35 -0.78 6.62
C GLY A 140 -23.79 0.35 7.55
N GLY A 141 -23.36 1.59 7.29
CA GLY A 141 -23.69 2.78 8.10
C GLY A 141 -22.76 3.03 9.28
N ASP A 142 -21.75 2.20 9.49
CA ASP A 142 -20.78 2.34 10.59
C ASP A 142 -19.78 3.45 10.26
N LEU A 143 -19.86 4.57 11.00
CA LEU A 143 -19.04 5.77 10.77
C LEU A 143 -17.55 5.52 11.08
N GLU A 144 -17.25 4.80 12.14
CA GLU A 144 -15.86 4.50 12.52
C GLU A 144 -15.19 3.63 11.45
N LYS A 145 -15.88 2.58 10.99
CA LYS A 145 -15.37 1.73 9.90
C LYS A 145 -15.26 2.47 8.58
N ALA A 146 -16.22 3.35 8.25
CA ALA A 146 -16.18 4.17 7.04
C ALA A 146 -14.97 5.11 7.05
N SER A 147 -14.71 5.71 8.20
CA SER A 147 -13.59 6.63 8.39
C SER A 147 -12.24 5.91 8.34
N ALA A 148 -12.13 4.76 9.01
CA ALA A 148 -10.94 3.91 8.95
C ALA A 148 -10.64 3.46 7.51
N LEU A 149 -11.68 3.08 6.75
CA LEU A 149 -11.55 2.74 5.33
C LEU A 149 -10.97 3.90 4.52
N LEU A 150 -11.59 5.08 4.60
CA LEU A 150 -11.13 6.25 3.83
C LEU A 150 -9.75 6.74 4.27
N TRP A 151 -9.47 6.72 5.57
CA TRP A 151 -8.17 7.12 6.10
C TRP A 151 -7.07 6.20 5.58
N SER A 152 -7.25 4.87 5.69
CA SER A 152 -6.27 3.92 5.17
C SER A 152 -6.04 4.08 3.66
N VAL A 153 -7.09 4.42 2.89
CA VAL A 153 -6.96 4.74 1.45
C VAL A 153 -6.06 5.96 1.25
N LYS A 154 -6.32 7.07 1.96
CA LYS A 154 -5.58 8.33 1.80
C LYS A 154 -4.13 8.21 2.30
N GLU A 155 -3.89 7.54 3.41
CA GLU A 155 -2.54 7.22 3.91
C GLU A 155 -1.76 6.36 2.92
N ALA A 156 -2.36 5.31 2.38
CA ALA A 156 -1.71 4.47 1.37
C ALA A 156 -1.32 5.29 0.14
N VAL A 157 -2.16 6.24 -0.29
CA VAL A 157 -1.87 7.14 -1.42
C VAL A 157 -0.66 8.00 -1.15
N VAL A 158 -0.58 8.71 -0.02
CA VAL A 158 0.57 9.59 0.28
C VAL A 158 1.86 8.80 0.42
N LYS A 159 1.79 7.58 0.96
CA LYS A 159 2.93 6.66 1.01
C LYS A 159 3.38 6.22 -0.39
N ALA A 160 2.44 5.94 -1.30
CA ALA A 160 2.76 5.61 -2.69
C ALA A 160 3.40 6.79 -3.43
N LEU A 161 2.94 8.02 -3.15
CA LEU A 161 3.56 9.25 -3.67
C LEU A 161 4.93 9.56 -3.04
N GLY A 162 5.29 8.84 -1.96
CA GLY A 162 6.55 9.03 -1.25
C GLY A 162 6.58 10.25 -0.35
N CYS A 163 5.43 10.65 0.15
CA CYS A 163 5.27 11.82 1.02
C CYS A 163 4.43 11.47 2.26
N ALA A 164 4.01 12.49 2.99
CA ALA A 164 3.09 12.38 4.12
C ALA A 164 2.12 13.57 4.10
N PHE A 165 1.13 13.60 5.00
CA PHE A 165 0.11 14.64 5.03
C PHE A 165 0.62 16.06 5.36
N HIS A 166 1.83 16.22 5.83
CA HIS A 166 2.43 17.57 5.92
C HIS A 166 2.70 18.20 4.54
N LEU A 167 2.69 17.41 3.46
CA LEU A 167 2.87 17.87 2.08
C LEU A 167 1.59 17.86 1.26
N VAL A 168 0.58 17.09 1.66
CA VAL A 168 -0.68 16.90 0.93
C VAL A 168 -1.82 16.98 1.93
N ASP A 169 -2.74 17.90 1.72
CA ASP A 169 -3.98 17.94 2.49
C ASP A 169 -4.84 16.70 2.17
N PRO A 170 -5.36 15.98 3.18
CA PRO A 170 -6.23 14.82 2.94
C PRO A 170 -7.41 15.10 2.02
N ARG A 171 -7.98 16.31 2.04
CA ARG A 171 -9.07 16.71 1.15
C ARG A 171 -8.64 16.93 -0.30
N GLN A 172 -7.36 17.00 -0.59
CA GLN A 172 -6.84 17.05 -1.97
C GLN A 172 -6.63 15.65 -2.58
N ILE A 173 -6.92 14.60 -1.81
CA ILE A 173 -6.98 13.22 -2.26
C ILE A 173 -8.45 12.85 -2.41
N ASN A 174 -8.94 12.79 -3.64
CA ASN A 174 -10.34 12.49 -3.94
C ASN A 174 -10.51 10.98 -4.12
N VAL A 175 -11.29 10.36 -3.25
CA VAL A 175 -11.62 8.92 -3.31
C VAL A 175 -12.96 8.78 -4.04
N TYR A 176 -12.91 8.26 -5.26
CA TYR A 176 -14.11 8.10 -6.10
C TYR A 176 -14.88 6.82 -5.77
N PRO A 177 -16.14 6.71 -6.19
CA PRO A 177 -16.95 5.52 -5.95
C PRO A 177 -16.23 4.23 -6.38
N ALA A 178 -16.30 3.24 -5.51
CA ALA A 178 -15.60 1.98 -5.67
C ALA A 178 -16.28 1.04 -6.65
N ALA A 179 -15.47 0.23 -7.33
CA ALA A 179 -15.93 -1.01 -7.92
C ALA A 179 -15.82 -2.14 -6.88
N GLY A 180 -16.95 -2.81 -6.62
CA GLY A 180 -16.98 -3.99 -5.74
C GLY A 180 -16.24 -5.17 -6.37
N GLY A 181 -15.65 -6.01 -5.55
CA GLY A 181 -14.97 -7.24 -5.97
C GLY A 181 -14.78 -8.20 -4.81
N ASN A 182 -14.56 -9.48 -5.11
CA ASN A 182 -14.43 -10.56 -4.13
C ASN A 182 -13.43 -10.21 -3.01
N GLY A 183 -13.92 -10.11 -1.77
CA GLY A 183 -13.11 -9.98 -0.56
C GLY A 183 -12.47 -8.60 -0.31
N GLY A 184 -12.90 -7.54 -1.02
CA GLY A 184 -12.40 -6.18 -0.78
C GLY A 184 -12.95 -5.16 -1.77
N VAL A 185 -12.56 -3.90 -1.62
CA VAL A 185 -13.08 -2.76 -2.39
C VAL A 185 -11.92 -2.09 -3.14
N THR A 186 -12.14 -1.70 -4.39
CA THR A 186 -11.13 -0.99 -5.19
C THR A 186 -11.63 0.41 -5.52
N PHE A 187 -10.83 1.40 -5.17
CA PHE A 187 -11.12 2.81 -5.38
C PHE A 187 -10.23 3.40 -6.47
N PRO A 188 -10.80 4.07 -7.47
CA PRO A 188 -10.06 5.06 -8.23
C PRO A 188 -9.81 6.28 -7.35
N VAL A 189 -8.61 6.84 -7.43
CA VAL A 189 -8.23 8.02 -6.64
C VAL A 189 -7.62 9.07 -7.55
N GLY A 190 -7.95 10.34 -7.29
CA GLY A 190 -7.37 11.49 -7.96
C GLY A 190 -6.77 12.48 -6.99
N LEU A 191 -5.85 13.30 -7.47
CA LEU A 191 -5.35 14.46 -6.74
C LEU A 191 -5.99 15.75 -7.26
N SER A 192 -6.11 16.75 -6.38
CA SER A 192 -6.60 18.09 -6.74
C SER A 192 -5.77 19.19 -6.07
N GLY A 193 -5.96 20.43 -6.50
CA GLY A 193 -5.34 21.61 -5.92
C GLY A 193 -3.82 21.48 -5.80
N LYS A 194 -3.26 21.95 -4.70
CA LYS A 194 -1.80 21.94 -4.44
C LYS A 194 -1.18 20.55 -4.46
N ALA A 195 -1.94 19.49 -4.12
CA ALA A 195 -1.44 18.13 -4.24
C ALA A 195 -1.17 17.75 -5.70
N LEU A 196 -2.06 18.09 -6.62
CA LEU A 196 -1.86 17.86 -8.04
C LEU A 196 -0.72 18.71 -8.62
N GLU A 197 -0.60 19.97 -8.21
CA GLU A 197 0.51 20.86 -8.60
C GLU A 197 1.87 20.30 -8.14
N ARG A 198 1.93 19.76 -6.94
CA ARG A 198 3.15 19.16 -6.35
C ARG A 198 3.51 17.82 -6.98
N PHE A 199 2.51 17.05 -7.35
CA PHE A 199 2.66 15.73 -7.97
C PHE A 199 2.01 15.69 -9.37
N PRO A 200 2.48 16.50 -10.33
CA PRO A 200 1.86 16.60 -11.65
C PRO A 200 1.93 15.28 -12.42
N ILE A 201 2.86 14.42 -12.04
CA ILE A 201 2.96 13.06 -12.60
C ILE A 201 1.69 12.22 -12.33
N ALA A 202 0.87 12.59 -11.34
CA ALA A 202 -0.43 11.97 -11.09
C ALA A 202 -1.53 12.47 -12.05
N ALA A 203 -1.30 13.57 -12.76
CA ALA A 203 -2.21 14.04 -13.79
C ALA A 203 -2.25 13.04 -14.96
N GLY A 204 -3.44 12.57 -15.29
CA GLY A 204 -3.61 11.60 -16.38
C GLY A 204 -3.08 10.19 -16.09
N ARG A 205 -2.71 9.86 -14.86
CA ARG A 205 -2.31 8.53 -14.43
C ARG A 205 -3.35 7.90 -13.53
N SER A 206 -3.52 6.59 -13.66
CA SER A 206 -4.43 5.85 -12.80
C SER A 206 -3.76 5.56 -11.46
N LEU A 207 -4.29 6.16 -10.40
CA LEU A 207 -3.97 5.81 -9.03
C LEU A 207 -5.13 4.95 -8.49
N TRP A 208 -4.81 3.75 -8.07
CA TRP A 208 -5.79 2.80 -7.58
C TRP A 208 -5.41 2.31 -6.18
N VAL A 209 -6.43 2.16 -5.35
CA VAL A 209 -6.28 1.62 -4.01
C VAL A 209 -7.19 0.42 -3.83
N ARG A 210 -6.61 -0.69 -3.43
CA ARG A 210 -7.36 -1.87 -2.98
C ARG A 210 -7.41 -1.88 -1.47
N SER A 211 -8.62 -1.93 -0.92
CA SER A 211 -8.85 -2.02 0.53
C SER A 211 -9.45 -3.36 0.88
N LEU A 212 -8.88 -3.99 1.89
CA LEU A 212 -9.23 -5.31 2.40
C LEU A 212 -9.72 -5.19 3.83
N PRO A 213 -10.93 -5.66 4.17
CA PRO A 213 -11.39 -5.70 5.54
C PRO A 213 -10.58 -6.74 6.34
N ARG A 214 -10.17 -6.39 7.56
CA ARG A 214 -9.43 -7.23 8.49
C ARG A 214 -9.97 -7.02 9.91
N ARG A 215 -10.79 -7.93 10.41
CA ARG A 215 -11.40 -7.83 11.75
C ARG A 215 -11.94 -6.42 12.05
N LYS A 216 -11.22 -5.63 12.87
CA LYS A 216 -11.59 -4.28 13.28
C LYS A 216 -10.81 -3.17 12.55
N MET A 217 -10.19 -3.48 11.41
CA MET A 217 -9.35 -2.56 10.67
C MET A 217 -9.56 -2.69 9.18
N TRP A 218 -9.12 -1.68 8.43
CA TRP A 218 -8.97 -1.74 6.99
C TRP A 218 -7.49 -1.71 6.61
N PHE A 219 -7.11 -2.58 5.70
CA PHE A 219 -5.78 -2.62 5.11
C PHE A 219 -5.87 -2.21 3.65
N SER A 220 -5.20 -1.11 3.30
CA SER A 220 -5.24 -0.51 1.97
C SER A 220 -3.89 -0.57 1.29
N ILE A 221 -3.90 -0.88 0.00
CA ILE A 221 -2.74 -0.95 -0.88
C ILE A 221 -2.96 0.01 -2.04
N ALA A 222 -2.14 1.04 -2.14
CA ALA A 222 -2.11 1.98 -3.25
C ALA A 222 -0.98 1.63 -4.22
N LEU A 223 -1.30 1.65 -5.52
CA LEU A 223 -0.32 1.50 -6.59
C LEU A 223 -0.35 2.74 -7.47
N PHE A 224 0.84 3.29 -7.68
CA PHE A 224 1.07 4.40 -8.57
C PHE A 224 1.98 3.97 -9.71
N ASN A 225 1.42 3.88 -10.91
CA ASN A 225 2.18 3.49 -12.09
C ASN A 225 3.01 4.68 -12.60
N ARG A 226 4.32 4.51 -12.69
CA ARG A 226 5.23 5.54 -13.21
C ARG A 226 5.16 5.71 -14.72
N GLN A 227 4.65 4.72 -15.46
CA GLN A 227 4.58 4.79 -16.93
C GLN A 227 3.28 5.43 -17.41
N PRO A 228 3.33 6.44 -18.32
CA PRO A 228 2.13 7.05 -18.90
C PRO A 228 1.35 6.01 -19.75
N GLY A 229 0.02 6.11 -19.73
CA GLY A 229 -0.85 5.40 -20.68
C GLY A 229 -1.27 3.97 -20.32
N ARG A 230 -0.87 3.40 -19.19
CA ARG A 230 -1.35 2.08 -18.74
C ARG A 230 -2.52 2.21 -17.77
N THR A 231 -3.74 2.01 -18.26
CA THR A 231 -5.01 2.17 -17.51
C THR A 231 -5.45 0.96 -16.68
N ASP A 232 -4.75 -0.16 -16.74
CA ASP A 232 -5.23 -1.44 -16.19
C ASP A 232 -4.70 -1.77 -14.78
N GLY A 233 -4.40 -0.75 -13.97
CA GLY A 233 -3.91 -0.91 -12.57
C GLY A 233 -4.85 -1.76 -11.69
N TRP A 234 -6.16 -1.73 -11.94
CA TRP A 234 -7.15 -2.46 -11.16
C TRP A 234 -7.10 -4.00 -11.36
N ARG A 235 -6.63 -4.49 -12.52
CA ARG A 235 -6.50 -5.95 -12.77
C ARG A 235 -5.49 -6.62 -11.85
N ARG A 236 -4.58 -5.86 -11.21
CA ARG A 236 -3.61 -6.38 -10.24
C ARG A 236 -4.26 -6.83 -8.94
N PHE A 237 -5.41 -6.27 -8.62
CA PHE A 237 -6.16 -6.62 -7.43
C PHE A 237 -7.19 -7.73 -7.68
N MET A 238 -7.32 -8.20 -8.93
CA MET A 238 -8.10 -9.40 -9.19
C MET A 238 -7.38 -10.58 -8.54
N PRO A 239 -8.03 -11.32 -7.62
CA PRO A 239 -7.43 -12.53 -7.09
C PRO A 239 -7.14 -13.45 -8.27
N ASN A 240 -5.88 -13.85 -8.42
CA ASN A 240 -5.57 -15.03 -9.20
C ASN A 240 -6.34 -16.16 -8.50
N PRO A 241 -7.28 -16.84 -9.15
CA PRO A 241 -8.10 -17.86 -8.52
C PRO A 241 -7.28 -19.01 -7.92
N SER A 242 -6.01 -19.14 -8.27
CA SER A 242 -5.06 -20.09 -7.70
C SER A 242 -4.36 -19.64 -6.41
N TYR A 243 -4.50 -18.37 -5.97
CA TYR A 243 -3.92 -17.86 -4.72
C TYR A 243 -4.98 -17.71 -3.63
N ARG A 244 -5.65 -18.80 -3.26
CA ARG A 244 -6.32 -18.89 -1.97
C ARG A 244 -5.26 -19.07 -0.89
N GLN A 245 -5.12 -18.02 -0.08
CA GLN A 245 -4.72 -18.09 1.34
C GLN A 245 -3.77 -19.23 1.72
N LYS A 246 -2.49 -18.92 1.76
CA LYS A 246 -1.58 -19.59 2.67
C LYS A 246 -0.69 -18.53 3.28
N VAL A 247 -1.17 -17.85 4.28
CA VAL A 247 -0.45 -17.36 5.46
C VAL A 247 -1.48 -16.75 6.41
N ASP A 248 -2.16 -17.60 7.14
CA ASP A 248 -2.60 -17.34 8.52
C ASP A 248 -2.30 -18.61 9.29
N PRO A 249 -1.43 -18.64 10.28
CA PRO A 249 -1.58 -19.52 11.42
C PRO A 249 -2.57 -18.95 12.42
#